data_cfe4987cbff9bf6e34d156a56f6ec188
#
_entry.id   cfe4987cbff9bf6e34d156a56f6ec188
#
_cell.length_a   1.000
_cell.length_b   1.000
_cell.length_c   1.000
_cell.angle_alpha   90.00
_cell.angle_beta   90.00
_cell.angle_gamma   90.00
#
_symmetry.space_group_name_H-M   'P 1'
#
loop_
_entity.id
_entity.type
_entity.pdbx_description
1 polymer ?
#
loop_
_entity_poly.entity_id
_entity_poly.type
_entity_poly.pdbx_seq_one_letter_code
_entity_poly.pdbx_strand_id
1 'polypeptide(L)'
;LDCADAVAPKDKVAARSNVIEALCGLDWKAHKKTISVRVNGLDTQYMYRDVIDISEQAGRYLDSMLLPRVGVPSDVSILDCLISQIEYAFDIPNPIGIEALIETTLGMDNIEAIAKASPRLEAMHFGATGFAANDLARKAADRRPNLNYSGGECLANLQSLLAACRAQGLRAIDGLFGDTHDMPGFRKAATSSAALGFKGKWTAHSAQIKVANEVMSALNEETSSTRKIGNARDNARTRIPEVRSGGTVI
;
A
#
# COMPACT_ATOMS: atom_id res chain seq x y z
N LEU A 1 -7.10 5.31 -8.55
CA LEU A 1 -7.59 6.66 -8.83
C LEU A 1 -6.90 7.67 -7.90
N ASP A 2 -6.82 8.95 -8.27
CA ASP A 2 -6.02 9.93 -7.52
C ASP A 2 -6.73 11.28 -7.38
N CYS A 3 -6.87 11.76 -6.13
CA CYS A 3 -7.31 13.10 -5.77
C CYS A 3 -6.17 13.98 -5.21
N ALA A 4 -4.99 13.40 -4.96
CA ALA A 4 -3.89 14.04 -4.25
C ALA A 4 -2.90 14.77 -5.19
N ASP A 5 -1.62 14.45 -5.10
CA ASP A 5 -0.54 15.29 -5.66
C ASP A 5 -0.53 15.42 -7.19
N ALA A 6 -1.13 14.48 -7.92
CA ALA A 6 -1.27 14.57 -9.37
C ALA A 6 -2.34 15.60 -9.81
N VAL A 7 -3.13 16.15 -8.87
CA VAL A 7 -4.24 17.07 -9.14
C VAL A 7 -3.91 18.46 -8.61
N ALA A 8 -3.99 19.47 -9.47
CA ALA A 8 -3.77 20.85 -9.06
C ALA A 8 -4.86 21.33 -8.07
N PRO A 9 -4.55 22.29 -7.15
CA PRO A 9 -5.51 22.77 -6.14
C PRO A 9 -6.84 23.24 -6.71
N LYS A 10 -6.83 23.93 -7.85
CA LYS A 10 -8.03 24.43 -8.53
C LYS A 10 -8.93 23.31 -9.09
N ASP A 11 -8.38 22.14 -9.33
CA ASP A 11 -9.05 21.02 -9.99
C ASP A 11 -9.52 19.94 -8.99
N LYS A 12 -9.27 20.11 -7.68
CA LYS A 12 -9.58 19.13 -6.63
C LYS A 12 -11.06 18.71 -6.60
N VAL A 13 -11.97 19.66 -6.77
CA VAL A 13 -13.41 19.37 -6.80
C VAL A 13 -13.77 18.54 -8.03
N ALA A 14 -13.29 18.95 -9.20
CA ALA A 14 -13.53 18.21 -10.45
C ALA A 14 -12.93 16.80 -10.41
N ALA A 15 -11.71 16.64 -9.87
CA ALA A 15 -11.08 15.34 -9.73
C ALA A 15 -11.88 14.39 -8.84
N ARG A 16 -12.43 14.88 -7.72
CA ARG A 16 -13.31 14.10 -6.85
C ARG A 16 -14.56 13.63 -7.58
N SER A 17 -15.22 14.53 -8.30
CA SER A 17 -16.41 14.20 -9.10
C SER A 17 -16.08 13.14 -10.16
N ASN A 18 -14.96 13.28 -10.85
CA ASN A 18 -14.51 12.32 -11.86
C ASN A 18 -14.20 10.93 -11.23
N VAL A 19 -13.63 10.91 -10.02
CA VAL A 19 -13.39 9.66 -9.28
C VAL A 19 -14.71 8.98 -8.95
N ILE A 20 -15.70 9.71 -8.44
CA ILE A 20 -17.04 9.18 -8.13
C ILE A 20 -17.72 8.65 -9.40
N GLU A 21 -17.68 9.42 -10.49
CA GLU A 21 -18.23 8.98 -11.77
C GLU A 21 -17.56 7.71 -12.29
N ALA A 22 -16.24 7.63 -12.21
CA ALA A 22 -15.50 6.44 -12.62
C ALA A 22 -15.81 5.21 -11.75
N LEU A 23 -15.97 5.39 -10.43
CA LEU A 23 -16.33 4.31 -9.51
C LEU A 23 -17.73 3.76 -9.82
N CYS A 24 -18.69 4.63 -10.08
CA CYS A 24 -20.09 4.26 -10.34
C CYS A 24 -20.32 3.78 -11.78
N GLY A 25 -19.59 4.33 -12.75
CA GLY A 25 -19.87 4.14 -14.18
C GLY A 25 -19.12 3.00 -14.84
N LEU A 26 -18.04 2.47 -14.22
CA LEU A 26 -17.23 1.42 -14.82
C LEU A 26 -17.42 0.08 -14.09
N ASP A 27 -17.53 -1.00 -14.84
CA ASP A 27 -17.63 -2.36 -14.27
C ASP A 27 -16.23 -2.91 -13.91
N TRP A 28 -15.70 -2.44 -12.80
CA TRP A 28 -14.41 -2.88 -12.29
C TRP A 28 -14.38 -4.36 -11.90
N LYS A 29 -15.51 -4.89 -11.41
CA LYS A 29 -15.62 -6.28 -10.95
C LYS A 29 -15.50 -7.27 -12.10
N ALA A 30 -16.05 -6.95 -13.27
CA ALA A 30 -15.89 -7.77 -14.47
C ALA A 30 -14.42 -8.00 -14.84
N HIS A 31 -13.57 -7.02 -14.53
CA HIS A 31 -12.13 -7.08 -14.78
C HIS A 31 -11.32 -7.65 -13.63
N LYS A 32 -11.94 -8.08 -12.52
CA LYS A 32 -11.27 -8.60 -11.30
C LYS A 32 -10.16 -7.67 -10.81
N LYS A 33 -10.44 -6.36 -10.78
CA LYS A 33 -9.50 -5.34 -10.32
C LYS A 33 -9.89 -4.84 -8.94
N THR A 34 -8.90 -4.67 -8.08
CA THR A 34 -9.03 -3.94 -6.83
C THR A 34 -8.94 -2.44 -7.11
N ILE A 35 -9.82 -1.67 -6.49
CA ILE A 35 -9.90 -0.23 -6.70
C ILE A 35 -9.48 0.48 -5.43
N SER A 36 -8.40 1.24 -5.53
CA SER A 36 -7.94 2.13 -4.48
C SER A 36 -8.02 3.58 -4.93
N VAL A 37 -8.45 4.48 -4.05
CA VAL A 37 -8.45 5.92 -4.28
C VAL A 37 -7.45 6.58 -3.35
N ARG A 38 -6.45 7.27 -3.90
CA ARG A 38 -5.57 8.12 -3.10
C ARG A 38 -6.26 9.46 -2.82
N VAL A 39 -6.62 9.66 -1.55
CA VAL A 39 -7.20 10.90 -1.05
C VAL A 39 -6.11 11.92 -0.73
N ASN A 40 -6.49 13.18 -0.50
CA ASN A 40 -5.55 14.17 0.00
C ASN A 40 -5.12 13.85 1.44
N GLY A 41 -3.96 14.36 1.86
CA GLY A 41 -3.44 14.12 3.21
C GLY A 41 -4.16 14.94 4.28
N LEU A 42 -4.04 14.50 5.53
CA LEU A 42 -4.58 15.16 6.73
C LEU A 42 -4.05 16.58 6.93
N ASP A 43 -2.88 16.87 6.38
CA ASP A 43 -2.25 18.19 6.36
C ASP A 43 -2.86 19.18 5.36
N THR A 44 -3.96 18.78 4.69
CA THR A 44 -4.65 19.60 3.68
C THR A 44 -6.10 19.88 4.08
N GLN A 45 -6.66 20.92 3.49
CA GLN A 45 -8.08 21.24 3.65
C GLN A 45 -9.03 20.36 2.82
N TYR A 46 -8.50 19.38 2.05
CA TYR A 46 -9.28 18.63 1.07
C TYR A 46 -9.67 17.23 1.54
N MET A 47 -8.86 16.63 2.42
CA MET A 47 -8.98 15.21 2.83
C MET A 47 -10.39 14.85 3.27
N TYR A 48 -10.97 15.62 4.18
CA TYR A 48 -12.28 15.30 4.76
C TYR A 48 -13.37 15.25 3.69
N ARG A 49 -13.32 16.15 2.70
CA ARG A 49 -14.28 16.13 1.59
C ARG A 49 -14.05 14.97 0.64
N ASP A 50 -12.80 14.60 0.40
CA ASP A 50 -12.51 13.43 -0.42
C ASP A 50 -13.12 12.17 0.22
N VAL A 51 -12.90 11.98 1.52
CA VAL A 51 -13.40 10.81 2.23
C VAL A 51 -14.93 10.81 2.30
N ILE A 52 -15.56 11.92 2.68
CA ILE A 52 -17.01 12.00 2.80
C ILE A 52 -17.67 11.80 1.43
N ASP A 53 -17.36 12.66 0.46
CA ASP A 53 -18.07 12.70 -0.82
C ASP A 53 -17.90 11.37 -1.60
N ILE A 54 -16.70 10.76 -1.56
CA ILE A 54 -16.43 9.50 -2.26
C ILE A 54 -17.10 8.32 -1.54
N SER A 55 -17.02 8.26 -0.19
CA SER A 55 -17.62 7.15 0.55
C SER A 55 -19.15 7.17 0.47
N GLU A 56 -19.78 8.33 0.63
CA GLU A 56 -21.25 8.46 0.57
C GLU A 56 -21.80 8.09 -0.81
N GLN A 57 -21.15 8.55 -1.89
CA GLN A 57 -21.69 8.40 -3.23
C GLN A 57 -21.22 7.12 -3.94
N ALA A 58 -20.02 6.63 -3.63
CA ALA A 58 -19.40 5.53 -4.36
C ALA A 58 -18.75 4.46 -3.47
N GLY A 59 -18.88 4.51 -2.16
CA GLY A 59 -18.20 3.61 -1.22
C GLY A 59 -18.46 2.13 -1.46
N ARG A 60 -19.65 1.77 -1.94
CA ARG A 60 -20.01 0.37 -2.30
C ARG A 60 -19.20 -0.23 -3.46
N TYR A 61 -18.51 0.62 -4.23
CA TYR A 61 -17.68 0.22 -5.37
C TYR A 61 -16.20 0.32 -5.08
N LEU A 62 -15.83 0.83 -3.90
CA LEU A 62 -14.45 1.09 -3.49
C LEU A 62 -13.93 -0.05 -2.61
N ASP A 63 -12.72 -0.53 -2.90
CA ASP A 63 -12.09 -1.55 -2.07
C ASP A 63 -11.23 -0.93 -0.97
N SER A 64 -10.47 0.15 -1.27
CA SER A 64 -9.60 0.80 -0.28
C SER A 64 -9.40 2.29 -0.53
N MET A 65 -9.01 3.02 0.52
CA MET A 65 -8.50 4.38 0.45
C MET A 65 -7.02 4.42 0.82
N LEU A 66 -6.22 5.06 -0.03
CA LEU A 66 -4.80 5.30 0.22
C LEU A 66 -4.61 6.69 0.83
N LEU A 67 -4.13 6.70 2.07
CA LEU A 67 -3.79 7.93 2.80
C LEU A 67 -2.32 8.30 2.56
N PRO A 68 -2.02 9.45 1.94
CA PRO A 68 -0.65 9.91 1.76
C PRO A 68 -0.09 10.55 3.03
N ARG A 69 1.23 10.66 3.11
CA ARG A 69 1.98 11.35 4.16
C ARG A 69 1.66 10.89 5.58
N VAL A 70 1.36 9.60 5.76
CA VAL A 70 1.14 9.03 7.08
C VAL A 70 2.43 9.15 7.90
N GLY A 71 2.33 9.86 9.02
CA GLY A 71 3.46 10.14 9.92
C GLY A 71 3.34 9.46 11.28
N VAL A 72 2.13 9.28 11.75
CA VAL A 72 1.84 8.70 13.08
C VAL A 72 0.62 7.78 13.03
N PRO A 73 0.45 6.86 14.01
CA PRO A 73 -0.69 5.93 14.05
C PRO A 73 -2.06 6.61 14.03
N SER A 74 -2.17 7.78 14.66
CA SER A 74 -3.43 8.54 14.72
C SER A 74 -3.92 8.97 13.33
N ASP A 75 -3.05 9.14 12.35
CA ASP A 75 -3.44 9.49 10.98
C ASP A 75 -4.34 8.41 10.38
N VAL A 76 -3.95 7.16 10.56
CA VAL A 76 -4.74 5.99 10.13
C VAL A 76 -6.03 5.86 10.94
N SER A 77 -5.95 6.08 12.27
CA SER A 77 -7.11 5.96 13.15
C SER A 77 -8.18 7.03 12.87
N ILE A 78 -7.78 8.24 12.50
CA ILE A 78 -8.71 9.31 12.08
C ILE A 78 -9.48 8.91 10.82
N LEU A 79 -8.77 8.38 9.82
CA LEU A 79 -9.41 7.91 8.60
C LEU A 79 -10.35 6.73 8.86
N ASP A 80 -9.94 5.75 9.68
CA ASP A 80 -10.76 4.61 10.08
C ASP A 80 -12.05 5.06 10.78
N CYS A 81 -11.95 5.97 11.74
CA CYS A 81 -13.11 6.52 12.45
C CYS A 81 -14.11 7.18 11.49
N LEU A 82 -13.61 7.99 10.54
CA LEU A 82 -14.45 8.69 9.58
C LEU A 82 -15.14 7.73 8.61
N ILE A 83 -14.40 6.79 8.05
CA ILE A 83 -14.95 5.75 7.16
C ILE A 83 -16.01 4.92 7.90
N SER A 84 -15.72 4.49 9.14
CA SER A 84 -16.65 3.66 9.91
C SER A 84 -17.99 4.35 10.18
N GLN A 85 -17.97 5.65 10.45
CA GLN A 85 -19.21 6.43 10.65
C GLN A 85 -20.03 6.52 9.34
N ILE A 86 -19.36 6.73 8.21
CA ILE A 86 -20.03 6.82 6.91
C ILE A 86 -20.59 5.45 6.50
N GLU A 87 -19.82 4.39 6.65
CA GLU A 87 -20.28 3.03 6.35
C GLU A 87 -21.56 2.67 7.12
N TYR A 88 -21.60 3.03 8.41
CA TYR A 88 -22.77 2.80 9.24
C TYR A 88 -23.96 3.67 8.79
N ALA A 89 -23.73 4.95 8.48
CA ALA A 89 -24.79 5.87 8.09
C ALA A 89 -25.41 5.56 6.71
N PHE A 90 -24.63 4.97 5.80
CA PHE A 90 -25.03 4.71 4.41
C PHE A 90 -25.20 3.22 4.07
N ASP A 91 -25.17 2.33 5.07
CA ASP A 91 -25.30 0.88 4.91
C ASP A 91 -24.35 0.34 3.81
N ILE A 92 -23.08 0.73 3.85
CA ILE A 92 -22.08 0.28 2.87
C ILE A 92 -21.78 -1.20 3.14
N PRO A 93 -22.04 -2.11 2.17
CA PRO A 93 -22.09 -3.55 2.46
C PRO A 93 -20.73 -4.20 2.71
N ASN A 94 -19.67 -3.61 2.17
CA ASN A 94 -18.30 -4.12 2.34
C ASN A 94 -17.45 -3.05 3.00
N PRO A 95 -16.68 -3.40 4.04
CA PRO A 95 -15.77 -2.45 4.66
C PRO A 95 -14.74 -1.92 3.65
N ILE A 96 -14.54 -0.60 3.66
CA ILE A 96 -13.50 0.04 2.87
C ILE A 96 -12.16 -0.15 3.59
N GLY A 97 -11.19 -0.78 2.93
CA GLY A 97 -9.83 -0.94 3.44
C GLY A 97 -9.06 0.38 3.51
N ILE A 98 -8.01 0.40 4.30
CA ILE A 98 -7.06 1.52 4.36
C ILE A 98 -5.70 1.06 3.86
N GLU A 99 -5.07 1.90 3.07
CA GLU A 99 -3.68 1.75 2.66
C GLU A 99 -2.91 3.01 3.10
N ALA A 100 -1.69 2.85 3.63
CA ALA A 100 -0.89 3.96 4.13
C ALA A 100 0.32 4.21 3.24
N LEU A 101 0.52 5.45 2.77
CA LEU A 101 1.72 5.84 2.03
C LEU A 101 2.74 6.45 3.00
N ILE A 102 3.84 5.74 3.19
CA ILE A 102 4.96 6.13 4.05
C ILE A 102 6.00 6.84 3.17
N GLU A 103 6.07 8.15 3.30
CA GLU A 103 6.89 9.01 2.45
C GLU A 103 7.58 10.14 3.22
N THR A 104 7.59 10.05 4.55
CA THR A 104 8.24 10.99 5.45
C THR A 104 9.15 10.28 6.44
N THR A 105 10.17 10.97 6.93
CA THR A 105 11.05 10.45 7.98
C THR A 105 10.26 10.11 9.25
N LEU A 106 9.28 10.94 9.60
CA LEU A 106 8.40 10.70 10.74
C LEU A 106 7.60 9.40 10.59
N GLY A 107 7.07 9.13 9.37
CA GLY A 107 6.35 7.89 9.09
C GLY A 107 7.24 6.66 9.18
N MET A 108 8.51 6.78 8.76
CA MET A 108 9.49 5.69 8.91
C MET A 108 9.85 5.44 10.37
N ASP A 109 10.00 6.48 11.17
CA ASP A 109 10.30 6.37 12.60
C ASP A 109 9.15 5.67 13.37
N ASN A 110 7.91 5.88 12.93
CA ASN A 110 6.71 5.29 13.55
C ASN A 110 6.18 4.04 12.83
N ILE A 111 6.93 3.45 11.89
CA ILE A 111 6.40 2.46 10.95
C ILE A 111 5.76 1.24 11.61
N GLU A 112 6.33 0.73 12.68
CA GLU A 112 5.79 -0.43 13.42
C GLU A 112 4.48 -0.10 14.14
N ALA A 113 4.37 1.12 14.67
CA ALA A 113 3.16 1.58 15.33
C ALA A 113 2.05 1.88 14.32
N ILE A 114 2.40 2.46 13.17
CA ILE A 114 1.47 2.68 12.05
C ILE A 114 0.91 1.35 11.54
N ALA A 115 1.77 0.33 11.40
CA ALA A 115 1.34 -1.00 10.94
C ALA A 115 0.27 -1.67 11.82
N LYS A 116 0.10 -1.21 13.05
CA LYS A 116 -0.87 -1.72 14.04
C LYS A 116 -2.05 -0.79 14.26
N ALA A 117 -2.11 0.34 13.57
CA ALA A 117 -3.00 1.46 13.91
C ALA A 117 -4.49 1.17 13.67
N SER A 118 -4.82 0.25 12.76
CA SER A 118 -6.20 -0.10 12.45
C SER A 118 -6.29 -1.52 11.90
N PRO A 119 -7.36 -2.28 12.23
CA PRO A 119 -7.65 -3.57 11.60
C PRO A 119 -8.04 -3.44 10.12
N ARG A 120 -8.39 -2.23 9.66
CA ARG A 120 -8.67 -1.93 8.25
C ARG A 120 -7.42 -1.73 7.41
N LEU A 121 -6.25 -1.57 8.04
CA LEU A 121 -5.00 -1.36 7.31
C LEU A 121 -4.63 -2.65 6.56
N GLU A 122 -4.55 -2.57 5.25
CA GLU A 122 -4.27 -3.72 4.39
C GLU A 122 -2.89 -3.69 3.75
N ALA A 123 -2.37 -2.48 3.51
CA ALA A 123 -1.09 -2.30 2.84
C ALA A 123 -0.36 -1.04 3.33
N MET A 124 0.97 -1.09 3.25
CA MET A 124 1.79 0.10 3.33
C MET A 124 2.63 0.26 2.06
N HIS A 125 2.66 1.48 1.55
CA HIS A 125 3.34 1.85 0.32
C HIS A 125 4.58 2.67 0.64
N PHE A 126 5.67 2.44 -0.08
CA PHE A 126 6.88 3.22 0.06
C PHE A 126 6.88 4.42 -0.90
N GLY A 127 6.88 5.64 -0.37
CA GLY A 127 6.87 6.89 -1.14
C GLY A 127 8.26 7.46 -1.39
N ALA A 128 9.06 6.86 -2.26
CA ALA A 128 10.43 7.26 -2.54
C ALA A 128 10.58 8.74 -2.92
N THR A 129 9.62 9.30 -3.66
CA THR A 129 9.63 10.70 -4.10
C THR A 129 9.49 11.69 -2.95
N GLY A 130 8.67 11.38 -1.95
CA GLY A 130 8.52 12.18 -0.73
C GLY A 130 9.80 12.21 0.09
N PHE A 131 10.47 11.07 0.26
CA PHE A 131 11.77 11.00 0.92
C PHE A 131 12.83 11.79 0.18
N ALA A 132 12.93 11.68 -1.15
CA ALA A 132 13.87 12.44 -1.94
C ALA A 132 13.63 13.95 -1.82
N ALA A 133 12.38 14.41 -1.83
CA ALA A 133 12.03 15.83 -1.65
C ALA A 133 12.43 16.35 -0.26
N ASN A 134 12.19 15.58 0.79
CA ASN A 134 12.56 15.94 2.16
C ASN A 134 14.08 15.96 2.39
N ASP A 135 14.82 15.02 1.80
CA ASP A 135 16.30 14.97 1.87
C ASP A 135 16.95 16.10 1.05
N LEU A 136 16.35 16.50 -0.06
CA LEU A 136 16.86 17.56 -0.93
C LEU A 136 16.62 18.96 -0.37
N ALA A 137 15.56 19.19 0.38
CA ALA A 137 15.38 20.41 1.16
C ALA A 137 16.55 20.62 2.16
N ARG A 138 17.25 19.55 2.52
CA ARG A 138 18.45 19.57 3.38
C ARG A 138 19.78 19.67 2.62
N LYS A 139 19.83 19.26 1.36
CA LYS A 139 21.07 19.20 0.54
C LYS A 139 21.01 20.15 -0.65
N ALA A 140 20.92 21.46 -0.38
CA ALA A 140 21.22 22.58 -1.29
C ALA A 140 21.15 22.36 -2.82
N ALA A 141 20.24 23.02 -3.45
CA ALA A 141 20.27 23.80 -4.70
C ALA A 141 20.76 23.20 -6.04
N ASP A 142 21.46 22.08 -6.16
CA ASP A 142 22.19 21.80 -7.40
C ASP A 142 22.05 20.38 -8.00
N ARG A 143 21.17 19.53 -7.50
CA ARG A 143 20.95 18.20 -8.11
C ARG A 143 19.46 17.89 -8.22
N ARG A 144 19.01 17.66 -9.45
CA ARG A 144 17.69 17.05 -9.70
C ARG A 144 17.60 15.75 -8.88
N PRO A 145 16.49 15.51 -8.15
CA PRO A 145 16.33 14.26 -7.42
C PRO A 145 16.54 13.09 -8.37
N ASN A 146 17.44 12.18 -8.03
CA ASN A 146 17.49 10.90 -8.72
C ASN A 146 16.29 10.09 -8.27
N LEU A 147 15.17 10.24 -8.99
CA LEU A 147 13.93 9.49 -8.75
C LEU A 147 14.08 8.00 -9.07
N ASN A 148 15.20 7.61 -9.64
CA ASN A 148 15.57 6.24 -9.92
C ASN A 148 16.43 5.73 -8.76
N TYR A 149 15.79 5.42 -7.61
CA TYR A 149 16.51 4.78 -6.52
C TYR A 149 16.88 3.34 -6.90
N SER A 150 17.93 3.21 -7.65
CA SER A 150 18.51 1.90 -8.03
C SER A 150 19.58 1.42 -7.06
N GLY A 151 19.80 2.12 -5.97
CA GLY A 151 20.91 1.89 -5.04
C GLY A 151 20.52 1.83 -3.58
N GLY A 152 21.48 1.50 -2.75
CA GLY A 152 21.33 1.23 -1.33
C GLY A 152 20.81 2.36 -0.44
N GLU A 153 20.62 3.58 -0.97
CA GLU A 153 20.20 4.74 -0.17
C GLU A 153 18.84 4.55 0.53
N CYS A 154 17.91 3.87 -0.13
CA CYS A 154 16.58 3.57 0.45
C CYS A 154 16.43 2.13 0.95
N LEU A 155 17.46 1.30 0.83
CA LEU A 155 17.36 -0.13 1.15
C LEU A 155 16.97 -0.38 2.60
N ALA A 156 17.54 0.36 3.54
CA ALA A 156 17.20 0.25 4.96
C ALA A 156 15.72 0.57 5.21
N ASN A 157 15.20 1.63 4.60
CA ASN A 157 13.80 2.03 4.71
C ASN A 157 12.86 0.98 4.08
N LEU A 158 13.21 0.44 2.92
CA LEU A 158 12.46 -0.63 2.27
C LEU A 158 12.41 -1.89 3.15
N GLN A 159 13.53 -2.26 3.76
CA GLN A 159 13.60 -3.41 4.67
C GLN A 159 12.78 -3.20 5.94
N SER A 160 12.82 -2.01 6.54
CA SER A 160 12.02 -1.66 7.71
C SER A 160 10.52 -1.71 7.42
N LEU A 161 10.09 -1.12 6.29
CA LEU A 161 8.70 -1.17 5.85
C LEU A 161 8.25 -2.62 5.62
N LEU A 162 9.07 -3.40 4.95
CA LEU A 162 8.78 -4.80 4.67
C LEU A 162 8.67 -5.64 5.94
N ALA A 163 9.56 -5.42 6.93
CA ALA A 163 9.53 -6.09 8.23
C ALA A 163 8.25 -5.76 9.00
N ALA A 164 7.88 -4.46 9.08
CA ALA A 164 6.65 -4.01 9.73
C ALA A 164 5.40 -4.61 9.07
N CYS A 165 5.33 -4.59 7.73
CA CYS A 165 4.23 -5.22 6.99
C CYS A 165 4.12 -6.72 7.29
N ARG A 166 5.23 -7.46 7.24
CA ARG A 166 5.24 -8.91 7.50
C ARG A 166 4.79 -9.25 8.90
N ALA A 167 5.20 -8.47 9.90
CA ALA A 167 4.81 -8.67 11.29
C ALA A 167 3.31 -8.56 11.52
N GLN A 168 2.59 -7.78 10.69
CA GLN A 168 1.15 -7.56 10.81
C GLN A 168 0.33 -8.21 9.68
N GLY A 169 0.96 -8.96 8.77
CA GLY A 169 0.28 -9.58 7.64
C GLY A 169 -0.16 -8.61 6.54
N LEU A 170 0.39 -7.40 6.53
CA LEU A 170 0.08 -6.37 5.54
C LEU A 170 0.82 -6.60 4.23
N ARG A 171 0.27 -6.08 3.14
CA ARG A 171 0.96 -6.02 1.84
C ARG A 171 1.96 -4.86 1.84
N ALA A 172 3.21 -5.12 1.46
CA ALA A 172 4.19 -4.07 1.20
C ALA A 172 4.19 -3.76 -0.30
N ILE A 173 4.00 -2.50 -0.66
CA ILE A 173 3.95 -2.01 -2.04
C ILE A 173 5.10 -1.04 -2.27
N ASP A 174 5.87 -1.27 -3.32
CA ASP A 174 6.99 -0.41 -3.68
C ASP A 174 6.53 0.81 -4.51
N GLY A 175 7.24 1.92 -4.35
CA GLY A 175 6.88 3.22 -4.92
C GLY A 175 7.16 3.38 -6.41
N LEU A 176 7.06 4.62 -6.87
CA LEU A 176 7.26 5.00 -8.26
C LEU A 176 8.72 4.83 -8.70
N PHE A 177 8.90 4.48 -9.97
CA PHE A 177 10.14 4.65 -10.71
C PHE A 177 9.99 5.88 -11.63
N GLY A 178 10.82 6.89 -11.40
CA GLY A 178 10.57 8.24 -11.94
C GLY A 178 10.82 8.40 -13.43
N ASP A 179 11.72 7.61 -14.03
CA ASP A 179 11.98 7.68 -15.48
C ASP A 179 11.03 6.75 -16.24
N THR A 180 10.00 7.35 -16.83
CA THR A 180 8.99 6.61 -17.59
C THR A 180 9.48 6.10 -18.95
N HIS A 181 10.65 6.55 -19.41
CA HIS A 181 11.26 6.14 -20.68
C HIS A 181 12.30 5.02 -20.50
N ASP A 182 12.85 4.86 -19.29
CA ASP A 182 13.80 3.78 -18.98
C ASP A 182 13.07 2.50 -18.56
N MET A 183 12.53 1.78 -19.53
CA MET A 183 11.85 0.51 -19.27
C MET A 183 12.77 -0.61 -18.78
N PRO A 184 14.04 -0.75 -19.23
CA PRO A 184 14.99 -1.69 -18.64
C PRO A 184 15.28 -1.39 -17.17
N GLY A 185 15.49 -0.12 -16.81
CA GLY A 185 15.67 0.31 -15.43
C GLY A 185 14.45 0.05 -14.56
N PHE A 186 13.24 0.33 -15.07
CA PHE A 186 11.99 -0.01 -14.39
C PHE A 186 11.89 -1.52 -14.11
N ARG A 187 12.16 -2.37 -15.10
CA ARG A 187 12.15 -3.84 -14.91
C ARG A 187 13.15 -4.29 -13.85
N LYS A 188 14.37 -3.75 -13.87
CA LYS A 188 15.39 -4.05 -12.87
C LYS A 188 14.93 -3.65 -11.47
N ALA A 189 14.39 -2.44 -11.30
CA ALA A 189 13.86 -1.97 -10.02
C ALA A 189 12.70 -2.85 -9.53
N ALA A 190 11.74 -3.18 -10.40
CA ALA A 190 10.62 -4.06 -10.07
C ALA A 190 11.09 -5.46 -9.64
N THR A 191 12.06 -6.03 -10.35
CA THR A 191 12.65 -7.35 -10.02
C THR A 191 13.34 -7.32 -8.65
N SER A 192 14.10 -6.26 -8.36
CA SER A 192 14.75 -6.08 -7.06
C SER A 192 13.74 -5.98 -5.92
N SER A 193 12.67 -5.19 -6.10
CA SER A 193 11.61 -5.05 -5.10
C SER A 193 10.87 -6.37 -4.87
N ALA A 194 10.54 -7.07 -5.93
CA ALA A 194 9.87 -8.36 -5.85
C ALA A 194 10.76 -9.41 -5.15
N ALA A 195 12.07 -9.43 -5.43
CA ALA A 195 13.03 -10.31 -4.75
C ALA A 195 13.17 -10.01 -3.25
N LEU A 196 13.02 -8.75 -2.83
CA LEU A 196 12.93 -8.37 -1.42
C LEU A 196 11.63 -8.87 -0.76
N GLY A 197 10.57 -9.07 -1.53
CA GLY A 197 9.27 -9.58 -1.08
C GLY A 197 8.13 -8.57 -1.11
N PHE A 198 8.29 -7.45 -1.81
CA PHE A 198 7.18 -6.54 -2.10
C PHE A 198 6.12 -7.23 -2.96
N LYS A 199 4.85 -6.90 -2.74
CA LYS A 199 3.69 -7.53 -3.40
C LYS A 199 3.16 -6.73 -4.59
N GLY A 200 3.67 -5.53 -4.78
CA GLY A 200 3.30 -4.66 -5.88
C GLY A 200 4.31 -3.54 -6.08
N LYS A 201 4.18 -2.84 -7.20
CA LYS A 201 4.99 -1.67 -7.55
C LYS A 201 4.13 -0.64 -8.27
N TRP A 202 4.29 0.62 -7.88
CA TRP A 202 3.62 1.72 -8.55
C TRP A 202 4.14 1.90 -9.96
N THR A 203 3.22 2.26 -10.85
CA THR A 203 3.51 2.63 -12.23
C THR A 203 3.10 4.08 -12.48
N ALA A 204 4.01 4.87 -13.07
CA ALA A 204 3.75 6.25 -13.45
C ALA A 204 3.19 6.37 -14.87
N HIS A 205 3.34 5.33 -15.68
CA HIS A 205 2.91 5.32 -17.07
C HIS A 205 2.33 3.95 -17.47
N SER A 206 1.34 3.94 -18.35
CA SER A 206 0.67 2.71 -18.80
C SER A 206 1.61 1.64 -19.38
N ALA A 207 2.69 2.06 -20.05
CA ALA A 207 3.71 1.14 -20.58
C ALA A 207 4.39 0.29 -19.49
N GLN A 208 4.47 0.80 -18.25
CA GLN A 208 5.08 0.09 -17.12
C GLN A 208 4.18 -1.02 -16.56
N ILE A 209 2.85 -0.95 -16.78
CA ILE A 209 1.87 -1.86 -16.18
C ILE A 209 2.16 -3.31 -16.56
N LYS A 210 2.42 -3.56 -17.83
CA LYS A 210 2.72 -4.92 -18.33
C LYS A 210 3.94 -5.51 -17.62
N VAL A 211 5.03 -4.74 -17.55
CA VAL A 211 6.27 -5.17 -16.90
C VAL A 211 6.09 -5.39 -15.41
N ALA A 212 5.37 -4.48 -14.72
CA ALA A 212 5.06 -4.65 -13.31
C ALA A 212 4.28 -5.94 -13.04
N ASN A 213 3.24 -6.19 -13.84
CA ASN A 213 2.43 -7.40 -13.70
C ASN A 213 3.25 -8.69 -13.95
N GLU A 214 4.07 -8.72 -15.01
CA GLU A 214 4.93 -9.87 -15.31
C GLU A 214 5.86 -10.19 -14.13
N VAL A 215 6.56 -9.18 -13.62
CA VAL A 215 7.55 -9.36 -12.56
C VAL A 215 6.89 -9.72 -11.22
N MET A 216 5.85 -8.99 -10.82
CA MET A 216 5.22 -9.18 -9.51
C MET A 216 4.39 -10.47 -9.45
N SER A 217 3.79 -10.93 -10.56
CA SER A 217 3.00 -12.17 -10.58
C SER A 217 3.89 -13.41 -10.51
N ALA A 218 4.99 -13.47 -11.24
CA ALA A 218 5.89 -14.62 -11.28
C ALA A 218 6.41 -14.98 -9.88
N LEU A 219 6.85 -13.98 -9.11
CA LEU A 219 7.37 -14.20 -7.75
C LEU A 219 6.30 -14.48 -6.71
N ASN A 220 5.06 -14.00 -6.92
CA ASN A 220 3.94 -14.35 -6.06
C ASN A 220 3.53 -15.82 -6.21
N GLU A 221 3.63 -16.40 -7.41
CA GLU A 221 3.38 -17.81 -7.67
C GLU A 221 4.44 -18.70 -7.01
N GLU A 222 5.73 -18.36 -7.13
CA GLU A 222 6.83 -19.05 -6.46
C GLU A 222 6.69 -19.01 -4.93
N THR A 223 6.35 -17.85 -4.37
CA THR A 223 6.14 -17.68 -2.92
C THR A 223 4.93 -18.50 -2.44
N SER A 224 3.87 -18.57 -3.22
CA SER A 224 2.68 -19.37 -2.90
C SER A 224 2.98 -20.87 -2.92
N SER A 225 3.79 -21.33 -3.86
CA SER A 225 4.24 -22.71 -3.96
C SER A 225 5.13 -23.11 -2.78
N THR A 226 6.07 -22.25 -2.40
CA THR A 226 6.96 -22.45 -1.25
C THR A 226 6.20 -22.47 0.07
N ARG A 227 5.18 -21.62 0.23
CA ARG A 227 4.31 -21.57 1.42
C ARG A 227 3.47 -22.85 1.57
N LYS A 228 2.97 -23.42 0.45
CA LYS A 228 2.29 -24.74 0.46
C LYS A 228 3.21 -25.85 0.93
N ILE A 229 4.48 -25.84 0.51
CA ILE A 229 5.48 -26.81 0.94
C ILE A 229 5.83 -26.62 2.42
N GLY A 230 5.98 -25.40 2.91
CA GLY A 230 6.21 -25.07 4.32
C GLY A 230 5.09 -25.57 5.22
N ASN A 231 3.84 -25.24 4.89
CA ASN A 231 2.67 -25.70 5.64
C ASN A 231 2.50 -27.23 5.64
N ALA A 232 2.88 -27.90 4.54
CA ALA A 232 2.88 -29.36 4.47
C ALA A 232 3.93 -29.98 5.41
N ARG A 233 5.11 -29.35 5.56
CA ARG A 233 6.16 -29.79 6.49
C ARG A 233 5.80 -29.56 7.95
N ASP A 234 5.17 -28.43 8.29
CA ASP A 234 4.72 -28.12 9.64
C ASP A 234 3.57 -29.04 10.08
N ASN A 235 2.63 -29.33 9.18
CA ASN A 235 1.57 -30.32 9.42
C ASN A 235 2.10 -31.75 9.57
N ALA A 236 3.26 -32.06 8.97
CA ALA A 236 3.92 -33.35 9.16
C ALA A 236 4.67 -33.46 10.51
N ARG A 237 5.19 -32.33 11.01
CA ARG A 237 5.87 -32.27 12.33
C ARG A 237 4.90 -32.32 13.52
N THR A 238 3.68 -31.86 13.37
CA THR A 238 2.64 -31.91 14.42
C THR A 238 1.98 -33.27 14.57
N ARG A 239 2.32 -34.26 13.74
CA ARG A 239 1.91 -35.64 13.88
C ARG A 239 2.97 -36.49 14.62
N ILE A 240 3.43 -36.04 15.77
CA ILE A 240 4.12 -36.94 16.73
C ILE A 240 3.00 -37.61 17.53
N PRO A 241 2.90 -38.96 17.54
CA PRO A 241 1.91 -39.65 18.36
C PRO A 241 2.21 -39.36 19.84
N GLU A 242 1.21 -38.92 20.58
CA GLU A 242 1.30 -38.92 22.04
C GLU A 242 1.65 -40.32 22.53
N VAL A 243 2.84 -40.47 23.09
CA VAL A 243 3.19 -41.66 23.86
C VAL A 243 2.34 -41.61 25.12
N ARG A 244 1.27 -42.40 25.16
CA ARG A 244 0.54 -42.66 26.39
C ARG A 244 1.48 -43.30 27.39
N SER A 245 1.93 -42.54 28.37
CA SER A 245 2.57 -43.09 29.56
C SER A 245 1.48 -43.70 30.45
N GLY A 246 1.21 -44.97 30.29
CA GLY A 246 0.51 -45.79 31.27
C GLY A 246 1.46 -46.07 32.43
N GLY A 247 1.30 -45.31 33.51
CA GLY A 247 1.97 -45.57 34.80
C GLY A 247 0.91 -45.78 35.88
N THR A 248 0.59 -47.03 36.15
CA THR A 248 -0.11 -47.44 37.39
C THR A 248 0.85 -47.22 38.56
N VAL A 249 0.47 -46.45 39.54
CA VAL A 249 1.17 -46.40 40.83
C VAL A 249 0.25 -47.05 41.86
N ILE A 250 0.80 -48.02 42.54
CA ILE A 250 0.28 -48.65 43.75
C ILE A 250 0.41 -47.66 44.91
#